data_caf0fd493840aaa8856207f060c33cb0
#
_entry.id   caf0fd493840aaa8856207f060c33cb0
#
_cell.length_a   1.000
_cell.length_b   1.000
_cell.length_c   1.000
_cell.angle_alpha   90.00
_cell.angle_beta   90.00
_cell.angle_gamma   90.00
#
_symmetry.space_group_name_H-M   'P 1'
#
loop_
_entity.id
_entity.type
_entity.pdbx_description
1 polymer ?
#
loop_
_entity_poly.entity_id
_entity_poly.type
_entity_poly.pdbx_seq_one_letter_code
_entity_poly.pdbx_strand_id
1 'polypeptide(L)'
;SYKDKLVISSNKQLYIINENNGSIIFKKNFFSSIKPLVVNDYIFLITNNDLIIAMDLIDGKIIYSYDLNRKISEFLNTKKKMAKFRSLIMANSKIYVFLNNSYYLKMDLNGDIEAIKKIPSKLNSDPILINGSLFFLDQKNRLNIFN
;
A
#
# COMPACT_ATOMS: atom_id res chain seq x y z
N SER A 1 -7.85 -1.06 13.19
CA SER A 1 -7.70 -2.36 13.89
C SER A 1 -8.39 -3.47 13.10
N TYR A 2 -7.99 -4.69 13.30
CA TYR A 2 -8.60 -5.88 12.71
C TYR A 2 -8.47 -7.05 13.67
N LYS A 3 -9.60 -7.68 14.05
CA LYS A 3 -9.66 -8.82 14.99
C LYS A 3 -8.80 -8.60 16.24
N ASP A 4 -9.05 -7.50 16.97
CA ASP A 4 -8.33 -7.10 18.19
C ASP A 4 -6.82 -6.87 17.99
N LYS A 5 -6.38 -6.61 16.77
CA LYS A 5 -4.99 -6.30 16.44
C LYS A 5 -4.85 -4.87 15.92
N LEU A 6 -3.90 -4.15 16.48
CA LEU A 6 -3.49 -2.82 16.04
C LEU A 6 -2.14 -2.92 15.33
N VAL A 7 -2.08 -2.38 14.12
CA VAL A 7 -0.85 -2.30 13.33
C VAL A 7 -0.25 -0.90 13.49
N ILE A 8 0.96 -0.82 14.03
CA ILE A 8 1.68 0.43 14.21
C ILE A 8 3.00 0.37 13.45
N SER A 9 3.20 1.30 12.54
CA SER A 9 4.49 1.52 11.88
C SER A 9 5.17 2.75 12.50
N SER A 10 6.31 2.53 13.12
CA SER A 10 7.19 3.59 13.66
C SER A 10 8.30 3.90 12.67
N ASN A 11 9.22 4.82 13.02
CA ASN A 11 10.36 5.17 12.18
C ASN A 11 11.43 4.05 12.05
N LYS A 12 11.28 2.93 12.73
CA LYS A 12 12.27 1.85 12.74
C LYS A 12 11.66 0.46 12.62
N GLN A 13 10.45 0.26 13.13
CA GLN A 13 9.85 -1.05 13.30
C GLN A 13 8.35 -1.03 13.03
N LEU A 14 7.85 -2.17 12.59
CA LEU A 14 6.43 -2.49 12.54
C LEU A 14 6.07 -3.30 13.78
N TYR A 15 5.02 -2.90 14.46
CA TYR A 15 4.47 -3.58 15.65
C TYR A 15 3.06 -4.08 15.35
N ILE A 16 2.79 -5.29 15.77
CA ILE A 16 1.43 -5.82 15.88
C ILE A 16 1.13 -5.96 17.35
N ILE A 17 0.10 -5.27 17.81
CA ILE A 17 -0.27 -5.12 19.22
C ILE A 17 -1.67 -5.66 19.42
N ASN A 18 -1.89 -6.34 20.53
CA ASN A 18 -3.23 -6.69 20.97
C ASN A 18 -3.96 -5.40 21.42
N GLU A 19 -5.08 -5.09 20.79
CA GLU A 19 -5.84 -3.86 21.02
C GLU A 19 -6.44 -3.80 22.44
N ASN A 20 -6.77 -4.97 23.02
CA ASN A 20 -7.48 -5.03 24.32
C ASN A 20 -6.55 -4.81 25.52
N ASN A 21 -5.29 -5.21 25.42
CA ASN A 21 -4.36 -5.16 26.55
C ASN A 21 -3.03 -4.45 26.25
N GLY A 22 -2.83 -3.98 25.03
CA GLY A 22 -1.61 -3.28 24.61
C GLY A 22 -0.35 -4.14 24.49
N SER A 23 -0.44 -5.47 24.64
CA SER A 23 0.72 -6.34 24.55
C SER A 23 1.20 -6.44 23.10
N ILE A 24 2.53 -6.50 22.89
CA ILE A 24 3.12 -6.73 21.59
C ILE A 24 2.97 -8.21 21.24
N ILE A 25 2.23 -8.52 20.18
CA ILE A 25 2.09 -9.87 19.65
C ILE A 25 3.38 -10.26 18.93
N PHE A 26 3.85 -9.40 18.00
CA PHE A 26 5.16 -9.51 17.38
C PHE A 26 5.63 -8.16 16.82
N LYS A 27 6.92 -8.09 16.47
CA LYS A 27 7.52 -6.93 15.81
C LYS A 27 8.42 -7.35 14.65
N LYS A 28 8.62 -6.44 13.68
CA LYS A 28 9.51 -6.61 12.52
C LYS A 28 10.45 -5.43 12.40
N ASN A 29 11.68 -5.69 11.96
CA ASN A 29 12.74 -4.68 11.79
C ASN A 29 12.66 -3.96 10.43
N PHE A 30 11.46 -3.63 10.00
CA PHE A 30 11.19 -2.77 8.86
C PHE A 30 9.99 -1.88 9.18
N PHE A 31 9.84 -0.81 8.44
CA PHE A 31 8.72 0.12 8.63
C PHE A 31 8.22 0.64 7.29
N SER A 32 7.04 1.19 7.30
CA SER A 32 6.42 1.85 6.17
C SER A 32 6.21 3.33 6.49
N SER A 33 6.54 4.20 5.54
CA SER A 33 6.22 5.63 5.62
C SER A 33 4.79 5.95 5.17
N ILE A 34 4.13 5.00 4.53
CA ILE A 34 2.73 5.10 4.12
C ILE A 34 1.89 4.12 4.94
N LYS A 35 0.61 4.43 5.09
CA LYS A 35 -0.31 3.63 5.88
C LYS A 35 -0.37 2.19 5.36
N PRO A 36 -0.08 1.17 6.19
CA PRO A 36 -0.26 -0.22 5.81
C PRO A 36 -1.73 -0.53 5.51
N LEU A 37 -1.95 -1.42 4.57
CA LEU A 37 -3.26 -1.94 4.21
C LEU A 37 -3.49 -3.28 4.89
N VAL A 38 -4.54 -3.40 5.69
CA VAL A 38 -4.95 -4.65 6.32
C VAL A 38 -6.18 -5.19 5.60
N VAL A 39 -6.09 -6.43 5.14
CA VAL A 39 -7.14 -7.14 4.41
C VAL A 39 -7.25 -8.55 4.96
N ASN A 40 -8.37 -8.86 5.59
CA ASN A 40 -8.54 -10.12 6.30
C ASN A 40 -7.36 -10.36 7.27
N ASP A 41 -6.74 -11.52 7.21
CA ASP A 41 -5.59 -11.88 8.04
C ASP A 41 -4.24 -11.50 7.41
N TYR A 42 -4.22 -10.60 6.43
CA TYR A 42 -3.03 -10.17 5.72
C TYR A 42 -2.77 -8.68 5.87
N ILE A 43 -1.50 -8.31 5.91
CA ILE A 43 -1.05 -6.93 5.86
C ILE A 43 -0.18 -6.73 4.62
N PHE A 44 -0.47 -5.66 3.89
CA PHE A 44 0.32 -5.21 2.75
C PHE A 44 0.92 -3.86 3.11
N LEU A 45 2.21 -3.71 2.90
CA LEU A 45 2.91 -2.46 3.16
C LEU A 45 4.05 -2.23 2.16
N ILE A 46 4.44 -0.98 1.99
CA ILE A 46 5.62 -0.61 1.22
C ILE A 46 6.61 0.02 2.19
N THR A 47 7.79 -0.59 2.28
CA THR A 47 8.85 -0.11 3.15
C THR A 47 9.48 1.19 2.61
N ASN A 48 10.24 1.88 3.45
CA ASN A 48 11.03 3.04 3.02
C ASN A 48 12.12 2.72 1.97
N ASN A 49 12.44 1.44 1.78
CA ASN A 49 13.36 0.96 0.74
C ASN A 49 12.62 0.43 -0.51
N ASP A 50 11.35 0.85 -0.69
CA ASP A 50 10.52 0.49 -1.85
C ASP A 50 10.20 -1.00 -1.99
N LEU A 51 10.38 -1.81 -0.92
CA LEU A 51 9.92 -3.19 -0.91
C LEU A 51 8.44 -3.23 -0.61
N ILE A 52 7.66 -3.86 -1.49
CA ILE A 52 6.32 -4.30 -1.11
C ILE A 52 6.44 -5.60 -0.33
N ILE A 53 5.69 -5.70 0.75
CA ILE A 53 5.64 -6.89 1.61
C ILE A 53 4.18 -7.27 1.81
N ALA A 54 3.86 -8.54 1.56
CA ALA A 54 2.65 -9.18 2.07
C ALA A 54 3.03 -10.11 3.22
N MET A 55 2.31 -9.99 4.33
CA MET A 55 2.61 -10.72 5.56
C MET A 55 1.33 -11.19 6.21
N ASP A 56 1.35 -12.37 6.79
CA ASP A 56 0.29 -12.88 7.65
C ASP A 56 0.23 -12.06 8.96
N LEU A 57 -0.96 -11.62 9.33
CA LEU A 57 -1.20 -10.80 10.52
C LEU A 57 -1.25 -11.63 11.81
N ILE A 58 -1.37 -12.96 11.70
CA ILE A 58 -1.49 -13.86 12.85
C ILE A 58 -0.11 -14.19 13.42
N ASP A 59 0.80 -14.66 12.57
CA ASP A 59 2.13 -15.13 12.96
C ASP A 59 3.29 -14.26 12.46
N GLY A 60 2.99 -13.28 11.60
CA GLY A 60 3.98 -12.38 11.02
C GLY A 60 4.84 -13.03 9.95
N LYS A 61 4.43 -14.15 9.36
CA LYS A 61 5.14 -14.79 8.26
C LYS A 61 5.05 -13.94 6.99
N ILE A 62 6.19 -13.66 6.38
CA ILE A 62 6.23 -12.98 5.08
C ILE A 62 5.81 -13.97 4.00
N ILE A 63 4.77 -13.62 3.25
CA ILE A 63 4.23 -14.39 2.14
C ILE A 63 5.04 -14.11 0.89
N TYR A 64 5.23 -12.82 0.59
CA TYR A 64 6.15 -12.37 -0.45
C TYR A 64 6.74 -10.99 -0.10
N SER A 65 7.90 -10.72 -0.69
CA SER A 65 8.55 -9.42 -0.63
C SER A 65 9.42 -9.22 -1.88
N TYR A 66 9.32 -8.04 -2.51
CA TYR A 66 10.16 -7.68 -3.64
C TYR A 66 10.24 -6.16 -3.83
N ASP A 67 11.27 -5.72 -4.57
CA ASP A 67 11.47 -4.31 -4.97
C ASP A 67 10.38 -3.90 -5.98
N LEU A 68 9.45 -3.05 -5.53
CA LEU A 68 8.31 -2.64 -6.34
C LEU A 68 8.73 -1.76 -7.54
N ASN A 69 9.75 -0.93 -7.38
CA ASN A 69 10.29 -0.14 -8.49
C ASN A 69 10.92 -1.01 -9.58
N ARG A 70 11.58 -2.10 -9.18
CA ARG A 70 12.08 -3.09 -10.11
C ARG A 70 10.95 -3.79 -10.87
N LYS A 71 9.92 -4.25 -10.16
CA LYS A 71 8.74 -4.90 -10.76
C LYS A 71 7.99 -3.98 -11.74
N ILE A 72 7.88 -2.67 -11.41
CA ILE A 72 7.33 -1.65 -12.31
C ILE A 72 8.15 -1.55 -13.61
N SER A 73 9.47 -1.55 -13.49
CA SER A 73 10.37 -1.41 -14.64
C SER A 73 10.30 -2.63 -15.56
N GLU A 74 10.22 -3.82 -14.97
CA GLU A 74 10.02 -5.08 -15.70
C GLU A 74 8.67 -5.08 -16.44
N PHE A 75 7.59 -4.68 -15.77
CA PHE A 75 6.25 -4.59 -16.37
C PHE A 75 6.19 -3.61 -17.53
N LEU A 76 6.87 -2.47 -17.43
CA LEU A 76 6.91 -1.43 -18.49
C LEU A 76 7.99 -1.68 -19.53
N ASN A 77 8.83 -2.71 -19.37
CA ASN A 77 10.01 -2.98 -20.20
C ASN A 77 10.91 -1.73 -20.35
N THR A 78 11.21 -1.07 -19.23
CA THR A 78 11.99 0.17 -19.18
C THR A 78 13.14 0.07 -18.20
N LYS A 79 14.11 1.02 -18.29
CA LYS A 79 15.12 1.15 -17.23
C LYS A 79 14.46 1.52 -15.90
N LYS A 80 14.98 0.98 -14.80
CA LYS A 80 14.50 1.25 -13.45
C LYS A 80 14.47 2.76 -13.20
N LYS A 81 13.26 3.28 -12.89
CA LYS A 81 13.04 4.64 -12.42
C LYS A 81 12.53 4.58 -11.00
N MET A 82 13.07 5.42 -10.12
CA MET A 82 12.60 5.52 -8.74
C MET A 82 11.27 6.26 -8.71
N ALA A 83 10.18 5.55 -8.47
CA ALA A 83 8.89 6.14 -8.16
C ALA A 83 8.75 6.26 -6.64
N LYS A 84 8.09 7.32 -6.18
CA LYS A 84 7.71 7.48 -4.77
C LYS A 84 6.26 7.06 -4.59
N PHE A 85 6.04 6.19 -3.64
CA PHE A 85 4.73 5.67 -3.30
C PHE A 85 4.03 6.59 -2.29
N ARG A 86 2.72 6.69 -2.38
CA ARG A 86 1.91 7.60 -1.57
C ARG A 86 0.92 6.86 -0.68
N SER A 87 0.15 5.96 -1.24
CA SER A 87 -0.88 5.23 -0.50
C SER A 87 -1.21 3.89 -1.12
N LEU A 88 -1.78 3.03 -0.29
CA LEU A 88 -2.31 1.72 -0.64
C LEU A 88 -3.81 1.70 -0.30
N ILE A 89 -4.62 1.26 -1.24
CA ILE A 89 -6.04 0.93 -0.97
C ILE A 89 -6.40 -0.40 -1.59
N MET A 90 -7.46 -1.02 -1.09
CA MET A 90 -8.03 -2.21 -1.69
C MET A 90 -9.42 -1.91 -2.22
N ALA A 91 -9.70 -2.45 -3.40
CA ALA A 91 -11.01 -2.43 -4.00
C ALA A 91 -11.18 -3.60 -4.96
N ASN A 92 -12.38 -4.21 -4.97
CA ASN A 92 -12.70 -5.33 -5.86
C ASN A 92 -11.64 -6.45 -5.84
N SER A 93 -11.17 -6.82 -4.65
CA SER A 93 -10.11 -7.84 -4.44
C SER A 93 -8.77 -7.52 -5.13
N LYS A 94 -8.50 -6.25 -5.41
CA LYS A 94 -7.24 -5.77 -5.98
C LYS A 94 -6.61 -4.70 -5.09
N ILE A 95 -5.29 -4.66 -5.09
CA ILE A 95 -4.51 -3.63 -4.42
C ILE A 95 -4.19 -2.52 -5.42
N TYR A 96 -4.50 -1.29 -5.03
CA TYR A 96 -4.14 -0.10 -5.79
C TYR A 96 -3.03 0.65 -5.04
N VAL A 97 -1.90 0.82 -5.70
CA VAL A 97 -0.75 1.56 -5.18
C VAL A 97 -0.66 2.89 -5.90
N PHE A 98 -0.85 3.99 -5.19
CA PHE A 98 -0.79 5.33 -5.77
C PHE A 98 0.62 5.91 -5.64
N LEU A 99 1.08 6.55 -6.73
CA LEU A 99 2.38 7.18 -6.83
C LEU A 99 2.26 8.71 -6.77
N ASN A 100 3.34 9.37 -6.38
CA ASN A 100 3.39 10.85 -6.33
C ASN A 100 3.37 11.54 -7.71
N ASN A 101 3.52 10.79 -8.81
CA ASN A 101 3.61 11.30 -10.18
C ASN A 101 2.32 11.15 -11.00
N SER A 102 1.16 11.07 -10.36
CA SER A 102 -0.15 10.89 -11.00
C SER A 102 -0.32 9.54 -11.72
N TYR A 103 0.30 8.48 -11.21
CA TYR A 103 0.05 7.11 -11.65
C TYR A 103 -0.42 6.25 -10.49
N TYR A 104 -1.10 5.18 -10.83
CA TYR A 104 -1.37 4.09 -9.90
C TYR A 104 -1.05 2.74 -10.55
N LEU A 105 -0.71 1.80 -9.70
CA LEU A 105 -0.59 0.39 -10.05
C LEU A 105 -1.87 -0.31 -9.61
N LYS A 106 -2.35 -1.25 -10.40
CA LYS A 106 -3.33 -2.23 -10.00
C LYS A 106 -2.64 -3.58 -9.91
N MET A 107 -2.76 -4.23 -8.77
CA MET A 107 -2.11 -5.50 -8.46
C MET A 107 -3.13 -6.49 -7.93
N ASP A 108 -2.89 -7.76 -8.14
CA ASP A 108 -3.61 -8.81 -7.44
C ASP A 108 -3.04 -9.03 -6.01
N LEU A 109 -3.68 -9.92 -5.24
CA LEU A 109 -3.24 -10.24 -3.88
C LEU A 109 -1.96 -11.08 -3.84
N ASN A 110 -1.57 -11.72 -4.95
CA ASN A 110 -0.32 -12.45 -5.08
C ASN A 110 0.87 -11.51 -5.37
N GLY A 111 0.56 -10.24 -5.64
CA GLY A 111 1.57 -9.23 -5.90
C GLY A 111 1.90 -9.02 -7.37
N ASP A 112 1.14 -9.59 -8.30
CA ASP A 112 1.38 -9.38 -9.72
C ASP A 112 0.72 -8.11 -10.23
N ILE A 113 1.50 -7.30 -10.97
CA ILE A 113 1.00 -6.04 -11.56
C ILE A 113 0.12 -6.38 -12.76
N GLU A 114 -1.13 -5.95 -12.71
CA GLU A 114 -2.10 -6.11 -13.81
C GLU A 114 -2.15 -4.89 -14.72
N ALA A 115 -1.96 -3.69 -14.16
CA ALA A 115 -2.01 -2.45 -14.92
C ALA A 115 -1.26 -1.33 -14.23
N ILE A 116 -0.75 -0.39 -15.03
CA ILE A 116 -0.23 0.90 -14.58
C ILE A 116 -0.98 1.98 -15.36
N LYS A 117 -1.70 2.85 -14.67
CA LYS A 117 -2.54 3.86 -15.31
C LYS A 117 -2.27 5.25 -14.75
N LYS A 118 -2.49 6.25 -15.59
CA LYS A 118 -2.39 7.67 -15.20
C LYS A 118 -3.74 8.15 -14.69
N ILE A 119 -3.74 8.93 -13.61
CA ILE A 119 -4.88 9.70 -13.14
C ILE A 119 -4.78 11.16 -13.60
N PRO A 120 -5.91 11.87 -13.71
CA PRO A 120 -5.93 13.21 -14.34
C PRO A 120 -5.09 14.25 -13.60
N SER A 121 -4.86 14.08 -12.30
CA SER A 121 -4.10 15.03 -11.50
C SER A 121 -3.31 14.35 -10.39
N LYS A 122 -2.35 15.07 -9.80
CA LYS A 122 -1.61 14.58 -8.62
C LYS A 122 -2.51 14.64 -7.39
N LEU A 123 -2.45 13.58 -6.59
CA LEU A 123 -3.17 13.48 -5.33
C LEU A 123 -2.59 14.43 -4.26
N ASN A 124 -3.48 15.06 -3.51
CA ASN A 124 -3.15 15.77 -2.27
C ASN A 124 -3.72 15.06 -1.03
N SER A 125 -4.80 14.28 -1.18
CA SER A 125 -5.35 13.41 -0.13
C SER A 125 -5.10 11.94 -0.45
N ASP A 126 -5.29 11.07 0.54
CA ASP A 126 -5.46 9.65 0.26
C ASP A 126 -6.75 9.46 -0.53
N PRO A 127 -6.72 8.64 -1.58
CA PRO A 127 -7.90 8.37 -2.38
C PRO A 127 -8.88 7.44 -1.65
N ILE A 128 -10.16 7.61 -1.96
CA ILE A 128 -11.24 6.71 -1.53
C ILE A 128 -11.87 6.11 -2.78
N LEU A 129 -12.16 4.82 -2.75
CA LEU A 129 -12.90 4.15 -3.82
C LEU A 129 -14.32 3.84 -3.34
N ILE A 130 -15.33 4.35 -4.06
CA ILE A 130 -16.74 4.14 -3.76
C ILE A 130 -17.44 3.75 -5.08
N ASN A 131 -18.09 2.59 -5.10
CA ASN A 131 -18.85 2.10 -6.26
C ASN A 131 -18.07 2.13 -7.59
N GLY A 132 -16.79 1.80 -7.54
CA GLY A 132 -15.91 1.80 -8.71
C GLY A 132 -15.32 3.14 -9.09
N SER A 133 -15.77 4.24 -8.49
CA SER A 133 -15.24 5.58 -8.72
C SER A 133 -14.20 5.95 -7.67
N LEU A 134 -13.10 6.53 -8.12
CA LEU A 134 -12.01 7.02 -7.28
C LEU A 134 -12.21 8.49 -6.95
N PHE A 135 -12.30 8.81 -5.66
CA PHE A 135 -12.45 10.17 -5.14
C PHE A 135 -11.15 10.60 -4.47
N PHE A 136 -10.64 11.79 -4.80
CA PHE A 136 -9.46 12.37 -4.15
C PHE A 136 -9.42 13.91 -4.30
N LEU A 137 -8.68 14.55 -3.41
CA LEU A 137 -8.33 15.96 -3.58
C LEU A 137 -7.04 16.08 -4.38
N ASP A 138 -7.00 16.98 -5.36
CA ASP A 138 -5.79 17.33 -6.09
C ASP A 138 -4.93 18.36 -5.32
N GLN A 139 -3.76 18.69 -5.86
CA GLN A 139 -2.84 19.66 -5.25
C GLN A 139 -3.42 21.09 -5.10
N LYS A 140 -4.55 21.38 -5.76
CA LYS A 140 -5.31 22.64 -5.61
C LYS A 140 -6.52 22.48 -4.69
N ASN A 141 -6.59 21.37 -3.92
CA ASN A 141 -7.69 21.00 -3.04
C ASN A 141 -9.05 20.86 -3.75
N ARG A 142 -9.06 20.56 -5.04
CA ARG A 142 -10.28 20.30 -5.79
C ARG A 142 -10.62 18.83 -5.71
N LEU A 143 -11.90 18.53 -5.47
CA LEU A 143 -12.40 17.15 -5.53
C LEU A 143 -12.37 16.66 -6.97
N ASN A 144 -11.71 15.55 -7.19
CA ASN A 144 -11.68 14.83 -8.45
C ASN A 144 -12.41 13.50 -8.30
N ILE A 145 -13.18 13.15 -9.31
CA ILE A 145 -13.85 11.86 -9.45
C ILE A 145 -13.32 11.22 -10.74
N PHE A 146 -12.83 10.00 -10.63
CA PHE A 146 -12.24 9.26 -11.74
C PHE A 146 -12.84 7.85 -11.77
N ASN A 147 -13.42 7.47 -12.91
CA ASN A 147 -14.08 6.19 -13.15
C ASN A 147 -13.19 5.23 -13.92
#